data_2386e5c1437bfd88ef1007927542e198
#
_entry.id   2386e5c1437bfd88ef1007927542e198
#
_cell.length_a   1.000
_cell.length_b   1.000
_cell.length_c   1.000
_cell.angle_alpha   90.00
_cell.angle_beta   90.00
_cell.angle_gamma   90.00
#
_symmetry.space_group_name_H-M   'P 1'
#
loop_
_entity.id
_entity.type
_entity.pdbx_description
1 polymer ?
#
loop_
_entity_poly.entity_id
_entity_poly.type
_entity_poly.pdbx_seq_one_letter_code
_entity_poly.pdbx_strand_id
1 'polypeptide(L)'
;VVLSLTYGKVVSIKATSETENVSGTIKEIILSETPQITLDVKGKSETYNLTASTSVKVNGVDATIYDLRPGNAATVVTDGSNISKIESSATSSTGKTTVTGKVVSLNTTLKVITVTNSSGGTETVYYESGTTFLKSTTGKSITAKDIVAGSNITATGSDSTGYFVATIVISD
;
A
#
# COMPACT_ATOMS: atom_id res chain seq x y z
N VAL A 1 5.66 28.31 -17.16
CA VAL A 1 6.17 28.33 -18.55
C VAL A 1 6.68 29.73 -18.84
N VAL A 2 7.93 29.84 -19.28
CA VAL A 2 8.53 31.09 -19.72
C VAL A 2 8.66 31.06 -21.26
N LEU A 3 8.13 32.07 -21.92
CA LEU A 3 8.19 32.22 -23.35
C LEU A 3 9.17 33.35 -23.68
N SER A 4 10.22 33.06 -24.45
CA SER A 4 11.17 34.06 -24.95
C SER A 4 10.87 34.37 -26.41
N LEU A 5 10.72 35.67 -26.70
CA LEU A 5 10.42 36.18 -28.06
C LEU A 5 11.57 37.05 -28.56
N THR A 6 11.94 36.88 -29.80
CA THR A 6 12.86 37.76 -30.53
C THR A 6 12.21 38.12 -31.85
N TYR A 7 12.06 39.42 -32.14
CA TYR A 7 11.37 39.95 -33.35
C TYR A 7 9.99 39.35 -33.59
N GLY A 8 9.19 39.12 -32.49
CA GLY A 8 7.86 38.54 -32.54
C GLY A 8 7.82 37.04 -32.85
N LYS A 9 8.96 36.37 -32.95
CA LYS A 9 9.05 34.90 -33.10
C LYS A 9 9.43 34.24 -31.78
N VAL A 10 8.79 33.11 -31.47
CA VAL A 10 9.16 32.29 -30.32
C VAL A 10 10.52 31.66 -30.57
N VAL A 11 11.52 32.02 -29.77
CA VAL A 11 12.89 31.50 -29.86
C VAL A 11 13.16 30.45 -28.77
N SER A 12 12.42 30.47 -27.69
CA SER A 12 12.57 29.48 -26.64
C SER A 12 11.30 29.36 -25.82
N ILE A 13 10.99 28.14 -25.39
CA ILE A 13 9.94 27.81 -24.40
C ILE A 13 10.64 27.06 -23.29
N LYS A 14 10.66 27.63 -22.08
CA LYS A 14 11.12 26.94 -20.87
C LYS A 14 9.91 26.58 -20.02
N ALA A 15 9.60 25.30 -19.95
CA ALA A 15 8.64 24.76 -19.02
C ALA A 15 9.42 24.14 -17.86
N THR A 16 9.11 24.55 -16.63
CA THR A 16 9.60 23.88 -15.43
C THR A 16 8.43 23.08 -14.87
N SER A 17 8.62 21.80 -14.65
CA SER A 17 7.67 21.00 -13.90
C SER A 17 7.74 21.44 -12.44
N GLU A 18 6.61 21.78 -11.88
CA GLU A 18 6.51 22.17 -10.47
C GLU A 18 6.17 20.92 -9.68
N THR A 19 7.19 20.32 -9.07
CA THR A 19 7.00 19.19 -8.17
C THR A 19 6.64 19.71 -6.80
N GLU A 20 5.59 19.14 -6.21
CA GLU A 20 5.11 19.49 -4.88
C GLU A 20 5.19 18.28 -3.95
N ASN A 21 5.52 18.53 -2.68
CA ASN A 21 5.45 17.52 -1.62
C ASN A 21 4.13 17.70 -0.87
N VAL A 22 3.29 16.68 -0.91
CA VAL A 22 2.01 16.65 -0.22
C VAL A 22 2.05 15.54 0.83
N SER A 23 1.64 15.87 2.06
CA SER A 23 1.54 14.89 3.16
C SER A 23 0.10 14.81 3.64
N GLY A 24 -0.36 13.58 3.83
CA GLY A 24 -1.72 13.31 4.28
C GLY A 24 -1.89 11.88 4.74
N THR A 25 -3.14 11.49 4.95
CA THR A 25 -3.53 10.10 5.24
C THR A 25 -4.17 9.49 4.01
N ILE A 26 -3.80 8.27 3.65
CA ILE A 26 -4.43 7.55 2.55
C ILE A 26 -5.89 7.29 2.90
N LYS A 27 -6.81 7.82 2.12
CA LYS A 27 -8.26 7.64 2.30
C LYS A 27 -8.80 6.50 1.44
N GLU A 28 -8.35 6.43 0.21
CA GLU A 28 -8.81 5.45 -0.77
C GLU A 28 -7.71 5.15 -1.79
N ILE A 29 -7.71 3.92 -2.28
CA ILE A 29 -6.84 3.48 -3.38
C ILE A 29 -7.72 2.76 -4.39
N ILE A 30 -7.74 3.25 -5.62
CA ILE A 30 -8.46 2.64 -6.73
C ILE A 30 -7.45 1.97 -7.64
N LEU A 31 -7.51 0.63 -7.72
CA LEU A 31 -6.63 -0.19 -8.57
C LEU A 31 -7.39 -0.55 -9.84
N SER A 32 -7.30 0.29 -10.84
CA SER A 32 -7.90 0.14 -12.17
C SER A 32 -6.83 0.26 -13.25
N GLU A 33 -7.21 0.36 -14.52
CA GLU A 33 -6.27 0.64 -15.63
C GLU A 33 -5.55 1.98 -15.45
N THR A 34 -6.20 2.93 -14.77
CA THR A 34 -5.60 4.19 -14.32
C THR A 34 -5.66 4.24 -12.79
N PRO A 35 -4.67 3.65 -12.09
CA PRO A 35 -4.69 3.59 -10.63
C PRO A 35 -4.64 4.99 -10.02
N GLN A 36 -5.41 5.19 -8.96
CA GLN A 36 -5.50 6.46 -8.25
C GLN A 36 -5.41 6.26 -6.75
N ILE A 37 -4.91 7.28 -6.07
CA ILE A 37 -4.89 7.37 -4.62
C ILE A 37 -5.52 8.69 -4.19
N THR A 38 -6.37 8.63 -3.18
CA THR A 38 -6.95 9.80 -2.53
C THR A 38 -6.33 9.97 -1.16
N LEU A 39 -5.78 11.14 -0.90
CA LEU A 39 -5.22 11.52 0.39
C LEU A 39 -6.20 12.48 1.10
N ASP A 40 -6.30 12.34 2.40
CA ASP A 40 -6.84 13.39 3.28
C ASP A 40 -5.68 14.33 3.65
N VAL A 41 -5.70 15.52 3.10
CA VAL A 41 -4.72 16.57 3.34
C VAL A 41 -5.39 17.67 4.16
N LYS A 42 -5.17 17.67 5.47
CA LYS A 42 -5.77 18.67 6.41
C LYS A 42 -7.30 18.77 6.30
N GLY A 43 -7.98 17.63 6.15
CA GLY A 43 -9.44 17.53 6.04
C GLY A 43 -9.99 17.75 4.63
N LYS A 44 -9.14 17.90 3.62
CA LYS A 44 -9.53 17.94 2.21
C LYS A 44 -9.11 16.65 1.50
N SER A 45 -10.00 16.10 0.69
CA SER A 45 -9.68 14.94 -0.15
C SER A 45 -9.01 15.41 -1.44
N GLU A 46 -7.80 14.96 -1.68
CA GLU A 46 -7.02 15.24 -2.89
C GLU A 46 -6.69 13.92 -3.59
N THR A 47 -7.02 13.82 -4.88
CA THR A 47 -6.86 12.58 -5.67
C THR A 47 -5.74 12.75 -6.69
N TYR A 48 -4.87 11.76 -6.75
CA TYR A 48 -3.72 11.72 -7.63
C TYR A 48 -3.65 10.42 -8.40
N ASN A 49 -3.04 10.45 -9.58
CA ASN A 49 -2.79 9.28 -10.40
C ASN A 49 -1.51 8.58 -9.97
N LEU A 50 -1.57 7.26 -9.89
CA LEU A 50 -0.41 6.39 -9.78
C LEU A 50 -0.05 5.89 -11.17
N THR A 51 1.23 5.92 -11.51
CA THR A 51 1.72 5.47 -12.82
C THR A 51 2.70 4.30 -12.65
N ALA A 52 3.02 3.63 -13.74
CA ALA A 52 4.03 2.56 -13.73
C ALA A 52 5.42 3.04 -13.28
N SER A 53 5.69 4.35 -13.37
CA SER A 53 6.94 4.99 -12.94
C SER A 53 6.88 5.52 -11.50
N THR A 54 5.74 5.41 -10.80
CA THR A 54 5.63 5.84 -9.41
C THR A 54 6.51 4.95 -8.52
N SER A 55 7.48 5.57 -7.86
CA SER A 55 8.30 4.89 -6.85
C SER A 55 7.52 4.79 -5.53
N VAL A 56 7.40 3.59 -4.99
CA VAL A 56 6.66 3.34 -3.74
C VAL A 56 7.60 2.81 -2.67
N LYS A 57 7.53 3.41 -1.47
CA LYS A 57 8.14 2.88 -0.26
C LYS A 57 7.09 2.75 0.85
N VAL A 58 7.16 1.65 1.58
CA VAL A 58 6.35 1.43 2.78
C VAL A 58 7.29 1.13 3.94
N ASN A 59 7.17 1.90 5.03
CA ASN A 59 8.07 1.80 6.19
C ASN A 59 9.57 1.89 5.82
N GLY A 60 9.91 2.69 4.81
CA GLY A 60 11.26 2.87 4.31
C GLY A 60 11.78 1.78 3.36
N VAL A 61 11.02 0.71 3.14
CA VAL A 61 11.38 -0.40 2.24
C VAL A 61 10.71 -0.20 0.87
N ASP A 62 11.43 -0.54 -0.21
CA ASP A 62 10.88 -0.51 -1.56
C ASP A 62 9.69 -1.47 -1.67
N ALA A 63 8.61 -0.96 -2.25
CA ALA A 63 7.31 -1.61 -2.26
C ALA A 63 6.58 -1.35 -3.60
N THR A 64 5.35 -1.78 -3.69
CA THR A 64 4.48 -1.57 -4.85
C THR A 64 3.18 -0.86 -4.43
N ILE A 65 2.39 -0.41 -5.40
CA ILE A 65 1.08 0.19 -5.13
C ILE A 65 0.13 -0.77 -4.37
N TYR A 66 0.37 -2.08 -4.46
CA TYR A 66 -0.40 -3.11 -3.76
C TYR A 66 -0.04 -3.25 -2.27
N ASP A 67 1.03 -2.61 -1.83
CA ASP A 67 1.44 -2.56 -0.41
C ASP A 67 0.87 -1.34 0.32
N LEU A 68 0.33 -0.38 -0.41
CA LEU A 68 -0.32 0.80 0.17
C LEU A 68 -1.63 0.42 0.86
N ARG A 69 -1.95 1.07 1.97
CA ARG A 69 -3.16 0.80 2.76
C ARG A 69 -3.89 2.09 3.13
N PRO A 70 -5.22 2.13 2.97
CA PRO A 70 -6.01 3.22 3.54
C PRO A 70 -5.75 3.36 5.04
N GLY A 71 -5.75 4.60 5.50
CA GLY A 71 -5.46 4.95 6.90
C GLY A 71 -3.99 5.16 7.24
N ASN A 72 -3.06 4.69 6.40
CA ASN A 72 -1.64 4.96 6.60
C ASN A 72 -1.30 6.42 6.25
N ALA A 73 -0.35 6.99 6.99
CA ALA A 73 0.24 8.26 6.61
C ALA A 73 1.03 8.10 5.30
N ALA A 74 0.97 9.09 4.45
CA ALA A 74 1.75 9.12 3.22
C ALA A 74 2.28 10.52 2.91
N THR A 75 3.49 10.55 2.36
CA THR A 75 4.07 11.73 1.73
C THR A 75 4.29 11.42 0.26
N VAL A 76 3.75 12.25 -0.61
CA VAL A 76 3.85 12.09 -2.06
C VAL A 76 4.61 13.26 -2.67
N VAL A 77 5.36 12.97 -3.72
CA VAL A 77 5.94 13.96 -4.63
C VAL A 77 5.11 13.94 -5.89
N THR A 78 4.45 15.06 -6.18
CA THR A 78 3.55 15.18 -7.33
C THR A 78 4.16 16.04 -8.43
N ASP A 79 3.77 15.76 -9.65
CA ASP A 79 3.93 16.59 -10.85
C ASP A 79 2.53 16.81 -11.45
N GLY A 80 1.91 17.90 -11.07
CA GLY A 80 0.48 18.12 -11.30
C GLY A 80 -0.35 17.05 -10.61
N SER A 81 -1.15 16.30 -11.37
CA SER A 81 -2.01 15.24 -10.85
C SER A 81 -1.34 13.88 -10.72
N ASN A 82 -0.07 13.73 -11.13
CA ASN A 82 0.63 12.45 -11.11
C ASN A 82 1.60 12.37 -9.93
N ILE A 83 1.70 11.19 -9.34
CA ILE A 83 2.69 10.91 -8.30
C ILE A 83 3.93 10.30 -8.93
N SER A 84 5.09 10.94 -8.69
CA SER A 84 6.41 10.38 -9.04
C SER A 84 6.97 9.50 -7.92
N LYS A 85 6.69 9.83 -6.66
CA LYS A 85 7.14 9.10 -5.48
C LYS A 85 6.07 9.12 -4.40
N ILE A 86 5.91 7.99 -3.70
CA ILE A 86 5.11 7.88 -2.48
C ILE A 86 5.90 7.15 -1.40
N GLU A 87 5.95 7.73 -0.23
CA GLU A 87 6.44 7.11 1.00
C GLU A 87 5.27 6.99 1.97
N SER A 88 4.93 5.76 2.32
CA SER A 88 3.86 5.47 3.27
C SER A 88 4.42 4.83 4.52
N SER A 89 3.83 5.16 5.66
CA SER A 89 4.15 4.53 6.94
C SER A 89 2.88 4.10 7.64
N ALA A 90 2.90 2.89 8.21
CA ALA A 90 1.82 2.42 9.04
C ALA A 90 1.69 3.33 10.26
N THR A 91 0.48 3.78 10.53
CA THR A 91 0.18 4.49 11.78
C THR A 91 0.18 3.44 12.89
N SER A 92 0.99 3.60 13.92
CA SER A 92 0.97 2.70 15.07
C SER A 92 -0.43 2.70 15.66
N SER A 93 -1.08 1.54 15.70
CA SER A 93 -2.38 1.37 16.34
C SER A 93 -2.22 0.56 17.62
N THR A 94 -3.11 0.80 18.56
CA THR A 94 -3.27 0.01 19.79
C THR A 94 -4.22 -1.17 19.57
N GLY A 95 -4.42 -1.56 18.32
CA GLY A 95 -5.40 -2.56 17.91
C GLY A 95 -4.89 -4.01 18.01
N LYS A 96 -5.53 -4.85 17.24
CA LYS A 96 -5.29 -6.29 17.16
C LYS A 96 -3.85 -6.58 16.69
N THR A 97 -3.13 -7.41 17.43
CA THR A 97 -1.74 -7.79 17.10
C THR A 97 -1.64 -9.19 16.49
N THR A 98 -2.71 -9.97 16.52
CA THR A 98 -2.73 -11.35 16.03
C THR A 98 -4.07 -11.68 15.39
N VAL A 99 -4.03 -12.33 14.24
CA VAL A 99 -5.19 -12.94 13.58
C VAL A 99 -4.91 -14.43 13.41
N THR A 100 -5.85 -15.27 13.84
CA THR A 100 -5.77 -16.72 13.66
C THR A 100 -7.03 -17.22 12.99
N GLY A 101 -6.89 -18.09 12.02
CA GLY A 101 -8.06 -18.65 11.34
C GLY A 101 -7.70 -19.59 10.21
N LYS A 102 -8.76 -20.18 9.64
CA LYS A 102 -8.67 -21.06 8.48
C LYS A 102 -8.73 -20.24 7.20
N VAL A 103 -7.78 -20.42 6.32
CA VAL A 103 -7.70 -19.70 5.04
C VAL A 103 -8.90 -20.04 4.16
N VAL A 104 -9.62 -19.03 3.75
CA VAL A 104 -10.72 -19.11 2.77
C VAL A 104 -10.19 -18.83 1.38
N SER A 105 -9.40 -17.78 1.25
CA SER A 105 -8.82 -17.38 -0.03
C SER A 105 -7.50 -16.62 0.15
N LEU A 106 -6.69 -16.65 -0.89
CA LEU A 106 -5.45 -15.89 -1.00
C LEU A 106 -5.46 -15.14 -2.34
N ASN A 107 -5.17 -13.85 -2.29
CA ASN A 107 -4.90 -13.04 -3.48
C ASN A 107 -3.48 -12.49 -3.39
N THR A 108 -2.57 -13.05 -4.16
CA THR A 108 -1.16 -12.66 -4.14
C THR A 108 -0.89 -11.33 -4.84
N THR A 109 -1.75 -10.91 -5.73
CA THR A 109 -1.66 -9.61 -6.42
C THR A 109 -2.06 -8.46 -5.47
N LEU A 110 -3.18 -8.62 -4.79
CA LEU A 110 -3.67 -7.65 -3.81
C LEU A 110 -3.01 -7.81 -2.43
N LYS A 111 -2.18 -8.85 -2.25
CA LYS A 111 -1.51 -9.19 -0.99
C LYS A 111 -2.48 -9.32 0.19
N VAL A 112 -3.51 -10.12 -0.01
CA VAL A 112 -4.60 -10.33 0.94
C VAL A 112 -4.84 -11.81 1.19
N ILE A 113 -4.97 -12.18 2.46
CA ILE A 113 -5.42 -13.51 2.90
C ILE A 113 -6.75 -13.31 3.63
N THR A 114 -7.79 -14.00 3.20
CA THR A 114 -9.07 -14.04 3.90
C THR A 114 -9.12 -15.29 4.75
N VAL A 115 -9.46 -15.14 6.02
CA VAL A 115 -9.58 -16.26 6.97
C VAL A 115 -10.94 -16.27 7.64
N THR A 116 -11.39 -17.47 8.04
CA THR A 116 -12.51 -17.65 8.97
C THR A 116 -11.93 -17.88 10.36
N ASN A 117 -12.26 -17.03 11.31
CA ASN A 117 -11.85 -17.17 12.71
C ASN A 117 -12.67 -18.25 13.44
N SER A 118 -12.30 -18.56 14.69
CA SER A 118 -12.97 -19.57 15.52
C SER A 118 -14.44 -19.28 15.81
N SER A 119 -14.88 -18.04 15.70
CA SER A 119 -16.27 -17.62 15.87
C SER A 119 -17.09 -17.73 14.58
N GLY A 120 -16.51 -18.18 13.47
CA GLY A 120 -17.13 -18.25 12.15
C GLY A 120 -17.16 -16.92 11.39
N GLY A 121 -16.59 -15.86 11.96
CA GLY A 121 -16.46 -14.56 11.29
C GLY A 121 -15.32 -14.55 10.28
N THR A 122 -15.49 -13.76 9.24
CA THR A 122 -14.44 -13.56 8.21
C THR A 122 -13.55 -12.39 8.58
N GLU A 123 -12.24 -12.59 8.51
CA GLU A 123 -11.24 -11.56 8.73
C GLU A 123 -10.28 -11.47 7.53
N THR A 124 -9.79 -10.26 7.32
CA THR A 124 -8.85 -9.97 6.23
C THR A 124 -7.47 -9.67 6.82
N VAL A 125 -6.48 -10.41 6.36
CA VAL A 125 -5.06 -10.23 6.70
C VAL A 125 -4.37 -9.67 5.48
N TYR A 126 -3.91 -8.44 5.57
CA TYR A 126 -3.04 -7.84 4.56
C TYR A 126 -1.59 -8.23 4.85
N TYR A 127 -0.77 -8.31 3.81
CA TYR A 127 0.66 -8.52 3.94
C TYR A 127 1.44 -7.68 2.94
N GLU A 128 2.70 -7.44 3.23
CA GLU A 128 3.59 -6.59 2.46
C GLU A 128 4.78 -7.38 1.92
N SER A 129 5.62 -6.75 1.10
CA SER A 129 6.82 -7.37 0.54
C SER A 129 7.83 -7.80 1.61
N GLY A 130 7.81 -7.15 2.79
CA GLY A 130 8.63 -7.49 3.95
C GLY A 130 8.02 -8.53 4.89
N THR A 131 6.81 -9.04 4.62
CA THR A 131 6.16 -10.04 5.48
C THR A 131 6.90 -11.37 5.41
N THR A 132 7.20 -11.95 6.57
CA THR A 132 7.83 -13.27 6.69
C THR A 132 6.76 -14.35 6.75
N PHE A 133 6.90 -15.38 5.92
CA PHE A 133 6.03 -16.55 5.91
C PHE A 133 6.79 -17.79 6.38
N LEU A 134 6.21 -18.55 7.30
CA LEU A 134 6.83 -19.73 7.90
C LEU A 134 5.86 -20.92 7.87
N LYS A 135 6.43 -22.11 7.72
CA LYS A 135 5.72 -23.39 7.92
C LYS A 135 5.76 -23.77 9.39
N SER A 136 4.61 -23.95 10.03
CA SER A 136 4.51 -24.21 11.48
C SER A 136 5.25 -25.47 11.91
N THR A 137 5.16 -26.53 11.09
CA THR A 137 5.74 -27.84 11.41
C THR A 137 7.26 -27.88 11.35
N THR A 138 7.89 -27.01 10.57
CA THR A 138 9.34 -27.07 10.29
C THR A 138 10.08 -25.78 10.63
N GLY A 139 9.36 -24.67 10.87
CA GLY A 139 9.93 -23.34 11.02
C GLY A 139 10.61 -22.78 9.77
N LYS A 140 10.54 -23.49 8.64
CA LYS A 140 11.18 -23.04 7.41
C LYS A 140 10.43 -21.90 6.77
N SER A 141 11.17 -21.01 6.13
CA SER A 141 10.57 -19.97 5.28
C SER A 141 9.85 -20.58 4.10
N ILE A 142 8.67 -20.06 3.84
CA ILE A 142 7.83 -20.35 2.68
C ILE A 142 7.47 -19.02 2.00
N THR A 143 6.71 -19.06 0.94
CA THR A 143 6.17 -17.86 0.28
C THR A 143 4.66 -17.77 0.48
N ALA A 144 4.08 -16.61 0.22
CA ALA A 144 2.62 -16.46 0.27
C ALA A 144 1.90 -17.48 -0.64
N LYS A 145 2.51 -17.86 -1.78
CA LYS A 145 1.93 -18.84 -2.74
C LYS A 145 1.81 -20.25 -2.18
N ASP A 146 2.57 -20.57 -1.13
CA ASP A 146 2.53 -21.89 -0.49
C ASP A 146 1.37 -22.00 0.52
N ILE A 147 0.68 -20.90 0.82
CA ILE A 147 -0.52 -20.88 1.63
C ILE A 147 -1.70 -21.29 0.75
N VAL A 148 -2.43 -22.31 1.16
CA VAL A 148 -3.58 -22.83 0.42
C VAL A 148 -4.88 -22.64 1.21
N ALA A 149 -5.99 -22.57 0.49
CA ALA A 149 -7.31 -22.57 1.14
C ALA A 149 -7.49 -23.84 1.98
N GLY A 150 -8.00 -23.67 3.19
CA GLY A 150 -8.14 -24.76 4.16
C GLY A 150 -7.02 -24.89 5.18
N SER A 151 -5.84 -24.31 4.95
CA SER A 151 -4.76 -24.23 5.96
C SER A 151 -5.18 -23.36 7.13
N ASN A 152 -4.66 -23.65 8.32
CA ASN A 152 -4.78 -22.71 9.43
C ASN A 152 -3.56 -21.78 9.43
N ILE A 153 -3.79 -20.51 9.70
CA ILE A 153 -2.71 -19.55 9.86
C ILE A 153 -2.80 -18.82 11.19
N THR A 154 -1.64 -18.42 11.68
CA THR A 154 -1.47 -17.40 12.70
C THR A 154 -0.66 -16.26 12.11
N ALA A 155 -1.27 -15.10 11.98
CA ALA A 155 -0.64 -13.90 11.50
C ALA A 155 -0.39 -12.95 12.67
N THR A 156 0.85 -12.48 12.83
CA THR A 156 1.23 -11.47 13.80
C THR A 156 1.57 -10.18 13.06
N GLY A 157 1.08 -9.06 13.54
CA GLY A 157 1.23 -7.78 12.88
C GLY A 157 0.65 -6.63 13.67
N SER A 158 0.12 -5.65 12.98
CA SER A 158 -0.55 -4.50 13.58
C SER A 158 -1.85 -4.20 12.84
N ASP A 159 -2.85 -3.77 13.59
CA ASP A 159 -4.09 -3.22 13.04
C ASP A 159 -3.94 -1.69 13.01
N SER A 160 -3.97 -1.12 11.84
CA SER A 160 -3.95 0.32 11.63
C SER A 160 -5.24 0.70 10.91
N THR A 161 -6.07 1.52 11.58
CA THR A 161 -7.31 2.07 10.99
C THR A 161 -8.27 1.01 10.41
N GLY A 162 -8.35 -0.18 11.04
CA GLY A 162 -9.22 -1.27 10.62
C GLY A 162 -8.62 -2.20 9.55
N TYR A 163 -7.33 -2.05 9.26
CA TYR A 163 -6.59 -2.91 8.34
C TYR A 163 -5.47 -3.64 9.11
N PHE A 164 -5.66 -4.94 9.33
CA PHE A 164 -4.61 -5.75 9.95
C PHE A 164 -3.53 -6.10 8.93
N VAL A 165 -2.30 -5.62 9.16
CA VAL A 165 -1.13 -5.89 8.31
C VAL A 165 -0.18 -6.81 9.04
N ALA A 166 0.04 -8.01 8.47
CA ALA A 166 0.91 -9.01 9.04
C ALA A 166 2.39 -8.70 8.77
N THR A 167 3.23 -8.84 9.80
CA THR A 167 4.68 -8.89 9.69
C THR A 167 5.18 -10.33 9.59
N ILE A 168 4.48 -11.27 10.24
CA ILE A 168 4.78 -12.70 10.20
C ILE A 168 3.47 -13.46 9.97
N VAL A 169 3.50 -14.46 9.10
CA VAL A 169 2.42 -15.42 8.90
C VAL A 169 2.97 -16.83 9.04
N ILE A 170 2.41 -17.59 9.96
CA ILE A 170 2.75 -19.01 10.19
C ILE A 170 1.58 -19.85 9.68
N SER A 171 1.84 -20.79 8.78
CA SER A 171 0.84 -21.73 8.22
C SER A 171 1.17 -23.17 8.58
N ASP A 172 0.15 -23.96 8.89
CA ASP A 172 0.26 -25.41 9.06
C ASP A 172 0.38 -26.16 7.71
#